data_7d5b58da462a8d5cc940da6825f3684d
#
_entry.id   7d5b58da462a8d5cc940da6825f3684d
#
_cell.length_a   1.000
_cell.length_b   1.000
_cell.length_c   1.000
_cell.angle_alpha   90.00
_cell.angle_beta   90.00
_cell.angle_gamma   90.00
#
_symmetry.space_group_name_H-M   'P 1'
#
loop_
_entity.id
_entity.type
_entity.pdbx_description
1 polymer ?
#
loop_
_entity_poly.entity_id
_entity_poly.type
_entity_poly.pdbx_seq_one_letter_code
_entity_poly.pdbx_strand_id
1 'polypeptide(L)'
;ALALDSLSEMKEISPTLIETEYWGQIPEPNLLVESSLQDVSDLLTALSHHQGELERNPFHLRLPAWLQDNVRRGAELVGGQGKEAPEFCFATLYRVSRMHNGSISASWPKGRFLPCDDFLKQDLFEN
;
A
#
# COMPACT_ATOMS: atom_id res chain seq x y z
N ALA A 1 -7.14 -12.30 11.58
CA ALA A 1 -6.74 -13.27 12.60
C ALA A 1 -6.76 -14.68 12.01
N LEU A 2 -7.92 -15.29 11.70
CA LEU A 2 -8.01 -16.69 11.25
C LEU A 2 -7.10 -17.07 10.08
N ALA A 3 -6.98 -16.23 9.05
CA ALA A 3 -6.12 -16.52 7.90
C ALA A 3 -4.63 -16.53 8.28
N LEU A 4 -4.19 -15.63 9.16
CA LEU A 4 -2.81 -15.57 9.63
C LEU A 4 -2.50 -16.75 10.53
N ASP A 5 -3.45 -17.17 11.39
CA ASP A 5 -3.29 -18.33 12.25
C ASP A 5 -3.13 -19.61 11.42
N SER A 6 -3.97 -19.79 10.38
CA SER A 6 -3.86 -20.93 9.46
C SER A 6 -2.55 -20.93 8.68
N LEU A 7 -2.07 -19.75 8.22
CA LEU A 7 -0.79 -19.63 7.52
C LEU A 7 0.40 -19.93 8.44
N SER A 8 0.30 -19.60 9.74
CA SER A 8 1.36 -19.86 10.71
C SER A 8 1.60 -21.36 10.98
N GLU A 9 0.57 -22.19 10.74
CA GLU A 9 0.66 -23.64 10.86
C GLU A 9 1.37 -24.31 9.65
N MET A 10 1.47 -23.60 8.53
CA MET A 10 2.08 -24.10 7.27
C MET A 10 3.59 -23.86 7.28
N LYS A 11 4.34 -24.72 7.94
CA LYS A 11 5.80 -24.60 8.14
C LYS A 11 6.66 -24.63 6.86
N GLU A 12 6.12 -25.14 5.77
CA GLU A 12 6.85 -25.31 4.49
C GLU A 12 6.68 -24.11 3.55
N ILE A 13 5.84 -23.14 3.89
CA ILE A 13 5.52 -22.00 3.04
C ILE A 13 5.99 -20.72 3.70
N SER A 14 6.66 -19.87 2.91
CA SER A 14 7.06 -18.51 3.32
C SER A 14 6.27 -17.46 2.53
N PRO A 15 4.98 -17.24 2.83
CA PRO A 15 4.17 -16.29 2.09
C PRO A 15 4.59 -14.86 2.36
N THR A 16 4.48 -14.01 1.33
CA THR A 16 4.51 -12.56 1.48
C THR A 16 3.11 -12.07 1.84
N LEU A 17 3.02 -11.31 2.92
CA LEU A 17 1.79 -10.66 3.36
C LEU A 17 1.81 -9.21 2.90
N ILE A 18 0.77 -8.79 2.20
CA ILE A 18 0.58 -7.41 1.76
C ILE A 18 -0.71 -6.91 2.39
N GLU A 19 -0.57 -5.92 3.26
CA GLU A 19 -1.68 -5.25 3.93
C GLU A 19 -1.80 -3.83 3.38
N THR A 20 -3.01 -3.36 3.17
CA THR A 20 -3.29 -1.98 2.75
C THR A 20 -4.37 -1.37 3.63
N GLU A 21 -4.45 -0.05 3.59
CA GLU A 21 -5.52 0.67 4.27
C GLU A 21 -6.85 0.48 3.55
N TYR A 22 -7.92 0.34 4.31
CA TYR A 22 -9.27 0.29 3.78
C TYR A 22 -10.17 1.33 4.46
N TRP A 23 -10.61 1.10 5.70
CA TRP A 23 -11.40 2.05 6.48
C TRP A 23 -10.61 2.75 7.59
N GLY A 24 -9.38 2.36 7.79
CA GLY A 24 -8.53 2.90 8.83
C GLY A 24 -7.05 2.76 8.47
N GLN A 25 -6.22 3.45 9.23
CA GLN A 25 -4.78 3.41 9.05
C GLN A 25 -4.21 2.05 9.42
N ILE A 26 -3.31 1.53 8.58
CA ILE A 26 -2.51 0.36 8.95
C ILE A 26 -1.38 0.78 9.88
N PRO A 27 -1.05 -0.04 10.89
CA PRO A 27 0.12 0.21 11.72
C PRO A 27 1.41 -0.06 10.92
N GLU A 28 2.40 0.80 11.12
CA GLU A 28 3.77 0.61 10.62
C GLU A 28 3.85 0.28 9.12
N PRO A 29 3.29 1.13 8.22
CA PRO A 29 3.49 0.93 6.79
C PRO A 29 4.97 1.02 6.47
N ASN A 30 5.45 0.17 5.55
CA ASN A 30 6.85 0.12 5.15
C ASN A 30 7.06 0.24 3.63
N LEU A 31 5.98 0.47 2.89
CA LEU A 31 6.03 0.69 1.45
C LEU A 31 5.04 1.79 1.06
N LEU A 32 5.53 2.77 0.32
CA LEU A 32 4.73 3.81 -0.36
C LEU A 32 4.86 3.59 -1.86
N VAL A 33 3.75 3.27 -2.51
CA VAL A 33 3.69 3.01 -3.96
C VAL A 33 3.05 4.19 -4.65
N GLU A 34 3.75 4.77 -5.62
CA GLU A 34 3.17 5.79 -6.48
C GLU A 34 2.04 5.23 -7.33
N SER A 35 0.97 6.01 -7.49
CA SER A 35 -0.06 5.81 -8.51
C SER A 35 0.06 6.91 -9.54
N SER A 36 0.18 6.55 -10.82
CA SER A 36 0.24 7.51 -11.90
C SER A 36 -1.08 8.27 -12.06
N LEU A 37 -1.05 9.42 -12.75
CA LEU A 37 -2.28 10.14 -13.13
C LEU A 37 -3.23 9.24 -13.93
N GLN A 38 -2.69 8.35 -14.77
CA GLN A 38 -3.49 7.42 -15.56
C GLN A 38 -4.16 6.39 -14.67
N ASP A 39 -3.45 5.80 -13.70
CA ASP A 39 -4.01 4.82 -12.76
C ASP A 39 -5.18 5.41 -11.98
N VAL A 40 -5.01 6.66 -11.49
CA VAL A 40 -6.08 7.35 -10.74
C VAL A 40 -7.27 7.68 -11.65
N SER A 41 -7.03 8.07 -12.89
CA SER A 41 -8.08 8.30 -13.89
C SER A 41 -8.87 7.02 -14.17
N ASP A 42 -8.19 5.90 -14.34
CA ASP A 42 -8.81 4.60 -14.59
C ASP A 42 -9.60 4.11 -13.37
N LEU A 43 -9.07 4.30 -12.17
CA LEU A 43 -9.79 4.01 -10.92
C LEU A 43 -11.07 4.84 -10.80
N LEU A 44 -11.03 6.14 -11.10
CA LEU A 44 -12.20 7.01 -11.07
C LEU A 44 -13.22 6.62 -12.15
N THR A 45 -12.75 6.24 -13.32
CA THR A 45 -13.60 5.77 -14.41
C THR A 45 -14.31 4.47 -14.01
N ALA A 46 -13.59 3.49 -13.47
CA ALA A 46 -14.15 2.25 -12.96
C ALA A 46 -15.17 2.53 -11.85
N LEU A 47 -14.84 3.41 -10.91
CA LEU A 47 -15.71 3.80 -9.82
C LEU A 47 -17.01 4.47 -10.29
N SER A 48 -16.98 5.22 -11.41
CA SER A 48 -18.16 5.88 -11.97
C SER A 48 -19.28 4.92 -12.37
N HIS A 49 -18.96 3.65 -12.61
CA HIS A 49 -19.96 2.60 -12.88
C HIS A 49 -20.69 2.11 -11.63
N HIS A 50 -20.22 2.46 -10.44
CA HIS A 50 -20.81 2.08 -9.15
C HIS A 50 -21.71 3.21 -8.60
N GLN A 51 -22.75 3.59 -9.33
CA GLN A 51 -23.60 4.75 -9.01
C GLN A 51 -24.15 4.73 -7.58
N GLY A 52 -24.67 3.59 -7.11
CA GLY A 52 -25.20 3.47 -5.74
C GLY A 52 -24.16 3.72 -4.65
N GLU A 53 -22.87 3.44 -4.89
CA GLU A 53 -21.78 3.76 -3.98
C GLU A 53 -21.46 5.26 -3.99
N LEU A 54 -21.49 5.89 -5.18
CA LEU A 54 -21.21 7.32 -5.33
C LEU A 54 -22.33 8.18 -4.73
N GLU A 55 -23.57 7.77 -4.82
CA GLU A 55 -24.72 8.43 -4.19
C GLU A 55 -24.61 8.39 -2.65
N ARG A 56 -24.19 7.24 -2.11
CA ARG A 56 -24.01 7.04 -0.68
C ARG A 56 -22.75 7.75 -0.16
N ASN A 57 -21.70 7.80 -0.94
CA ASN A 57 -20.40 8.32 -0.55
C ASN A 57 -19.65 8.86 -1.77
N PRO A 58 -19.27 10.14 -1.82
CA PRO A 58 -18.63 10.75 -3.00
C PRO A 58 -17.17 10.31 -3.14
N PHE A 59 -16.95 9.02 -3.37
CA PHE A 59 -15.60 8.42 -3.50
C PHE A 59 -14.77 9.04 -4.63
N HIS A 60 -15.41 9.47 -5.72
CA HIS A 60 -14.75 10.14 -6.84
C HIS A 60 -14.04 11.44 -6.44
N LEU A 61 -14.48 12.10 -5.36
CA LEU A 61 -13.83 13.28 -4.79
C LEU A 61 -12.84 12.90 -3.68
N ARG A 62 -13.18 11.90 -2.89
CA ARG A 62 -12.40 11.51 -1.70
C ARG A 62 -11.16 10.69 -2.04
N LEU A 63 -11.26 9.81 -3.04
CA LEU A 63 -10.16 8.93 -3.40
C LEU A 63 -8.90 9.69 -3.83
N PRO A 64 -8.96 10.67 -4.77
CA PRO A 64 -7.78 11.45 -5.12
C PRO A 64 -7.19 12.22 -3.94
N ALA A 65 -8.05 12.83 -3.11
CA ALA A 65 -7.60 13.56 -1.93
C ALA A 65 -6.88 12.66 -0.92
N TRP A 66 -7.38 11.44 -0.73
CA TRP A 66 -6.75 10.45 0.12
C TRP A 66 -5.40 9.97 -0.43
N LEU A 67 -5.32 9.67 -1.72
CA LEU A 67 -4.07 9.27 -2.37
C LEU A 67 -3.01 10.38 -2.31
N GLN A 68 -3.40 11.65 -2.40
CA GLN A 68 -2.50 12.79 -2.19
C GLN A 68 -2.03 12.89 -0.72
N ASP A 69 -2.94 12.74 0.24
CA ASP A 69 -2.57 12.76 1.66
C ASP A 69 -1.63 11.61 2.02
N ASN A 70 -1.75 10.46 1.36
CA ASN A 70 -0.82 9.35 1.52
C ASN A 70 0.62 9.73 1.14
N VAL A 71 0.84 10.58 0.12
CA VAL A 71 2.18 11.07 -0.22
C VAL A 71 2.75 11.89 0.93
N ARG A 72 1.97 12.84 1.46
CA ARG A 72 2.38 13.70 2.57
C ARG A 72 2.72 12.90 3.84
N ARG A 73 1.77 12.09 4.33
CA ARG A 73 1.97 11.33 5.57
C ARG A 73 2.91 10.14 5.41
N GLY A 74 2.95 9.55 4.20
CA GLY A 74 3.81 8.42 3.88
C GLY A 74 5.28 8.77 3.89
N ALA A 75 5.65 10.03 3.65
CA ALA A 75 7.02 10.48 3.76
C ALA A 75 7.63 10.12 5.12
N GLU A 76 6.96 10.46 6.21
CA GLU A 76 7.44 10.18 7.56
C GLU A 76 7.09 8.77 8.04
N LEU A 77 5.91 8.25 7.70
CA LEU A 77 5.48 6.92 8.14
C LEU A 77 6.35 5.79 7.57
N VAL A 78 6.79 5.95 6.32
CA VAL A 78 7.60 4.96 5.62
C VAL A 78 9.08 5.33 5.63
N GLY A 79 9.38 6.60 5.37
CA GLY A 79 10.75 7.09 5.27
C GLY A 79 11.41 7.46 6.60
N GLY A 80 10.62 7.58 7.67
CA GLY A 80 11.08 8.00 9.00
C GLY A 80 10.90 9.50 9.26
N GLN A 81 10.99 9.89 10.52
CA GLN A 81 10.77 11.27 10.96
C GLN A 81 11.67 12.25 10.22
N GLY A 82 11.06 13.32 9.71
CA GLY A 82 11.76 14.38 8.97
C GLY A 82 12.14 14.01 7.54
N LYS A 83 11.69 12.87 7.04
CA LYS A 83 11.90 12.50 5.64
C LYS A 83 11.09 13.38 4.71
N GLU A 84 11.75 13.90 3.68
CA GLU A 84 11.11 14.64 2.62
C GLU A 84 10.14 13.74 1.82
N ALA A 85 8.99 14.31 1.43
CA ALA A 85 8.04 13.61 0.58
C ALA A 85 8.64 13.36 -0.80
N PRO A 86 8.44 12.19 -1.40
CA PRO A 86 8.83 11.96 -2.79
C PRO A 86 8.00 12.82 -3.74
N GLU A 87 8.51 13.05 -4.96
CA GLU A 87 7.81 13.80 -6.00
C GLU A 87 6.67 12.98 -6.65
N PHE A 88 5.82 12.38 -5.82
CA PHE A 88 4.63 11.64 -6.23
C PHE A 88 3.40 12.55 -6.21
N CYS A 89 2.52 12.42 -7.19
CA CYS A 89 1.20 13.07 -7.16
C CYS A 89 0.22 12.31 -6.28
N PHE A 90 0.22 10.99 -6.38
CA PHE A 90 -0.67 10.09 -5.67
C PHE A 90 0.10 8.86 -5.19
N ALA A 91 -0.29 8.31 -4.06
CA ALA A 91 0.34 7.08 -3.57
C ALA A 91 -0.61 6.26 -2.68
N THR A 92 -0.27 4.98 -2.55
CA THR A 92 -0.92 4.05 -1.63
C THR A 92 0.10 3.52 -0.63
N LEU A 93 -0.34 3.40 0.63
CA LEU A 93 0.46 2.86 1.72
C LEU A 93 0.22 1.37 1.87
N TYR A 94 1.30 0.62 2.02
CA TYR A 94 1.28 -0.82 2.27
C TYR A 94 2.19 -1.17 3.44
N ARG A 95 1.83 -2.24 4.13
CA ARG A 95 2.72 -2.99 5.00
C ARG A 95 3.02 -4.31 4.33
N VAL A 96 4.29 -4.56 4.05
CA VAL A 96 4.73 -5.79 3.42
C VAL A 96 5.61 -6.56 4.41
N SER A 97 5.22 -7.79 4.67
CA SER A 97 5.88 -8.67 5.62
C SER A 97 6.08 -10.04 4.99
N ARG A 98 7.05 -10.78 5.50
CA ARG A 98 7.27 -12.17 5.12
C ARG A 98 7.04 -13.05 6.34
N MET A 99 6.29 -14.11 6.16
CA MET A 99 6.12 -15.14 7.18
C MET A 99 7.14 -16.26 6.96
N HIS A 100 7.86 -16.63 8.00
CA HIS A 100 8.78 -17.76 7.97
C HIS A 100 8.68 -18.52 9.27
N ASN A 101 8.40 -19.81 9.20
CA ASN A 101 8.25 -20.69 10.38
C ASN A 101 7.30 -20.13 11.46
N GLY A 102 6.18 -19.54 11.03
CA GLY A 102 5.19 -18.95 11.94
C GLY A 102 5.56 -17.58 12.52
N SER A 103 6.73 -17.04 12.18
CA SER A 103 7.15 -15.70 12.59
C SER A 103 6.98 -14.71 11.43
N ILE A 104 6.49 -13.51 11.72
CA ILE A 104 6.29 -12.43 10.75
C ILE A 104 7.42 -11.41 10.91
N SER A 105 8.08 -11.04 9.82
CA SER A 105 9.11 -10.01 9.77
C SER A 105 8.81 -9.00 8.66
N ALA A 106 9.13 -7.73 8.89
CA ALA A 106 8.98 -6.70 7.87
C ALA A 106 9.95 -6.94 6.70
N SER A 107 9.45 -6.88 5.47
CA SER A 107 10.28 -7.06 4.27
C SER A 107 11.28 -5.92 4.07
N TRP A 108 10.89 -4.70 4.44
CA TRP A 108 11.75 -3.51 4.36
C TRP A 108 11.74 -2.74 5.69
N PRO A 109 12.63 -3.07 6.62
CA PRO A 109 12.65 -2.43 7.95
C PRO A 109 12.92 -0.92 7.91
N LYS A 110 13.56 -0.43 6.85
CA LYS A 110 13.86 1.01 6.65
C LYS A 110 12.80 1.74 5.82
N GLY A 111 11.76 1.03 5.41
CA GLY A 111 10.77 1.53 4.47
C GLY A 111 11.30 1.69 3.03
N ARG A 112 10.40 1.80 2.08
CA ARG A 112 10.70 1.97 0.66
C ARG A 112 9.67 2.85 -0.04
N PHE A 113 10.14 3.71 -0.95
CA PHE A 113 9.31 4.43 -1.91
C PHE A 113 9.46 3.76 -3.27
N LEU A 114 8.34 3.47 -3.92
CA LEU A 114 8.28 2.78 -5.20
C LEU A 114 7.61 3.69 -6.24
N PRO A 115 8.38 4.31 -7.14
CA PRO A 115 7.85 5.05 -8.28
C PRO A 115 7.07 4.15 -9.25
N CYS A 116 6.10 4.71 -9.97
CA CYS A 116 5.25 3.95 -10.90
C CYS A 116 6.03 3.41 -12.12
N ASP A 117 7.18 3.96 -12.45
CA ASP A 117 8.07 3.49 -13.53
C ASP A 117 9.05 2.39 -13.08
N ASP A 118 9.17 2.13 -11.79
CA ASP A 118 10.05 1.10 -11.22
C ASP A 118 9.41 -0.30 -11.16
N PHE A 119 8.14 -0.44 -11.54
CA PHE A 119 7.37 -1.70 -11.46
C PHE A 119 7.95 -2.87 -12.27
N LEU A 120 8.83 -2.63 -13.22
CA LEU A 120 9.38 -3.65 -14.10
C LEU A 120 10.68 -4.28 -13.60
N LYS A 121 11.19 -3.87 -12.45
CA LYS A 121 12.38 -4.50 -11.85
C LYS A 121 11.93 -5.70 -11.01
N GLN A 122 12.25 -6.90 -11.49
CA GLN A 122 11.89 -8.19 -10.88
C GLN A 122 12.40 -8.39 -9.43
N ASP A 123 13.21 -7.48 -8.93
CA ASP A 123 13.91 -7.62 -7.63
C ASP A 123 13.07 -7.14 -6.41
N LEU A 124 11.79 -6.79 -6.61
CA LEU A 124 10.93 -6.28 -5.52
C LEU A 124 10.70 -7.30 -4.40
N PHE A 125 10.80 -8.58 -4.71
CA PHE A 125 10.50 -9.68 -3.78
C PHE A 125 11.62 -10.71 -3.66
N GLU A 126 12.72 -10.53 -4.42
CA GLU A 126 13.90 -11.37 -4.30
C GLU A 126 14.84 -10.80 -3.24
N ASN A 127 14.80 -11.39 -2.04
CA ASN A 127 15.88 -11.45 -1.05
C ASN A 127 15.61 -12.59 -0.08
#